data_2f9dd3bb2cd231a5a865e5fc1180bd0c
#
_entry.id   2f9dd3bb2cd231a5a865e5fc1180bd0c
#
_cell.length_a   1.000
_cell.length_b   1.000
_cell.length_c   1.000
_cell.angle_alpha   90.00
_cell.angle_beta   90.00
_cell.angle_gamma   90.00
#
_symmetry.space_group_name_H-M   'P 1'
#
loop_
_entity.id
_entity.type
_entity.pdbx_description
1 polymer ?
#
loop_
_entity_poly.entity_id
_entity_poly.type
_entity_poly.pdbx_seq_one_letter_code
_entity_poly.pdbx_strand_id
1 'polypeptide(L)'
;MKTYDMIQILRRLAFGATLLAAAALLPACDDDPAAPDEELKTDPGTSVQPETLRFINYNILEGMKLDKAQNFDNFVAWVKEKDPDFMALCECNKFTEESLTALANRYGHPYAILCKETGYPVGLTSKYPIELRNRLLEDVPLWHGALHLRIKDI
;
A
#
# COMPACT_ATOMS: atom_id res chain seq x y z
N MET A 1 8.13 -6.86 36.08
CA MET A 1 8.91 -6.14 35.05
C MET A 1 10.16 -6.97 34.78
N LYS A 2 10.19 -7.77 33.69
CA LYS A 2 11.35 -8.61 33.33
C LYS A 2 12.13 -7.87 32.28
N THR A 3 13.28 -7.38 32.63
CA THR A 3 14.28 -6.81 31.72
C THR A 3 14.94 -7.98 30.99
N TYR A 4 14.74 -8.05 29.68
CA TYR A 4 15.48 -8.98 28.81
C TYR A 4 16.83 -8.35 28.48
N ASP A 5 17.89 -8.99 28.92
CA ASP A 5 19.26 -8.59 28.75
C ASP A 5 19.69 -8.91 27.29
N MET A 6 19.89 -7.86 26.50
CA MET A 6 20.25 -7.93 25.06
C MET A 6 21.70 -8.43 24.80
N ILE A 7 22.44 -8.74 25.87
CA ILE A 7 23.85 -9.16 25.77
C ILE A 7 24.02 -10.67 25.49
N GLN A 8 22.97 -11.48 25.68
CA GLN A 8 23.06 -12.93 25.47
C GLN A 8 22.92 -13.38 23.99
N ILE A 9 22.50 -12.52 23.09
CA ILE A 9 22.28 -12.89 21.66
C ILE A 9 23.57 -12.80 20.84
N LEU A 10 24.57 -12.05 21.26
CA LEU A 10 25.82 -11.84 20.53
C LEU A 10 26.92 -12.90 20.78
N ARG A 11 26.69 -13.87 21.66
CA ARG A 11 27.71 -14.90 22.01
C ARG A 11 27.58 -16.23 21.28
N ARG A 12 26.68 -16.41 20.35
CA ARG A 12 26.48 -17.69 19.62
C ARG A 12 26.92 -17.69 18.14
N LEU A 13 27.61 -16.69 17.67
CA LEU A 13 28.07 -16.60 16.27
C LEU A 13 29.59 -16.58 16.10
N ALA A 14 30.32 -17.19 17.02
CA ALA A 14 31.77 -17.33 16.85
C ALA A 14 32.17 -18.80 17.12
N PHE A 15 32.02 -19.68 16.13
CA PHE A 15 32.87 -20.87 15.93
C PHE A 15 32.41 -21.61 14.67
N GLY A 16 33.30 -21.69 13.68
CA GLY A 16 33.11 -22.60 12.53
C GLY A 16 33.58 -22.03 11.18
N ALA A 17 34.79 -21.50 11.13
CA ALA A 17 35.48 -21.32 9.86
C ALA A 17 36.09 -22.65 9.43
N THR A 18 35.49 -23.33 8.47
CA THR A 18 36.16 -24.37 7.68
C THR A 18 36.02 -24.00 6.22
N LEU A 19 37.18 -23.61 5.67
CA LEU A 19 37.40 -23.30 4.27
C LEU A 19 37.25 -24.59 3.47
N LEU A 20 36.24 -24.72 2.60
CA LEU A 20 36.25 -25.65 1.49
C LEU A 20 35.97 -24.85 0.22
N ALA A 21 37.05 -24.61 -0.53
CA ALA A 21 36.99 -24.06 -1.87
C ALA A 21 36.46 -25.16 -2.81
N ALA A 22 35.19 -25.09 -3.14
CA ALA A 22 34.62 -25.82 -4.28
C ALA A 22 34.38 -24.79 -5.39
N ALA A 23 35.27 -24.81 -6.39
CA ALA A 23 35.05 -24.12 -7.64
C ALA A 23 33.88 -24.76 -8.37
N ALA A 24 32.69 -24.22 -8.19
CA ALA A 24 31.54 -24.55 -9.02
C ALA A 24 31.65 -23.70 -10.30
N LEU A 25 31.95 -24.37 -11.41
CA LEU A 25 31.72 -23.84 -12.75
C LEU A 25 30.21 -23.56 -12.89
N LEU A 26 29.87 -22.26 -12.80
CA LEU A 26 28.54 -21.83 -13.21
C LEU A 26 28.47 -21.94 -14.74
N PRO A 27 27.44 -22.60 -15.30
CA PRO A 27 27.21 -22.51 -16.74
C PRO A 27 26.90 -21.05 -17.06
N ALA A 28 27.61 -20.51 -18.05
CA ALA A 28 27.27 -19.24 -18.65
C ALA A 28 25.80 -19.30 -19.08
N CYS A 29 25.00 -18.31 -18.67
CA CYS A 29 23.70 -18.12 -19.29
C CYS A 29 23.99 -17.84 -20.76
N ASP A 30 23.52 -18.74 -21.63
CA ASP A 30 23.43 -18.47 -23.05
C ASP A 30 22.54 -17.23 -23.19
N ASP A 31 23.08 -16.20 -23.84
CA ASP A 31 22.30 -15.04 -24.29
C ASP A 31 21.29 -15.58 -25.32
N ASP A 32 20.08 -15.85 -24.85
CA ASP A 32 18.95 -16.08 -25.75
C ASP A 32 18.81 -14.81 -26.59
N PRO A 33 18.87 -14.91 -27.94
CA PRO A 33 18.65 -13.73 -28.76
C PRO A 33 17.26 -13.18 -28.45
N ALA A 34 17.22 -11.96 -27.96
CA ALA A 34 16.00 -11.25 -27.66
C ALA A 34 15.00 -11.47 -28.82
N ALA A 35 13.84 -12.04 -28.50
CA ALA A 35 12.76 -12.14 -29.45
C ALA A 35 12.56 -10.73 -30.06
N PRO A 36 12.36 -10.60 -31.38
CA PRO A 36 12.14 -9.31 -31.98
C PRO A 36 10.95 -8.67 -31.29
N ASP A 37 11.15 -7.46 -30.74
CA ASP A 37 10.09 -6.63 -30.22
C ASP A 37 8.98 -6.60 -31.28
N GLU A 38 7.85 -7.25 -30.99
CA GLU A 38 6.65 -7.06 -31.79
C GLU A 38 6.29 -5.58 -31.65
N GLU A 39 6.69 -4.80 -32.64
CA GLU A 39 6.31 -3.42 -32.79
C GLU A 39 4.78 -3.38 -32.81
N LEU A 40 4.21 -3.01 -31.65
CA LEU A 40 2.76 -2.82 -31.51
C LEU A 40 2.38 -1.76 -32.54
N LYS A 41 1.80 -2.20 -33.67
CA LYS A 41 1.31 -1.32 -34.73
C LYS A 41 0.23 -0.43 -34.12
N THR A 42 0.64 0.72 -33.60
CA THR A 42 -0.28 1.78 -33.20
C THR A 42 -0.93 2.32 -34.47
N ASP A 43 -2.24 2.17 -34.53
CA ASP A 43 -3.10 2.81 -35.53
C ASP A 43 -2.85 4.32 -35.46
N PRO A 44 -2.53 5.02 -36.57
CA PRO A 44 -2.12 6.43 -36.56
C PRO A 44 -3.26 7.42 -36.32
N GLY A 45 -4.32 7.02 -35.59
CA GLY A 45 -5.53 7.82 -35.36
C GLY A 45 -5.82 8.26 -33.96
N THR A 46 -5.22 7.66 -32.92
CA THR A 46 -5.54 8.04 -31.52
C THR A 46 -4.30 7.84 -30.68
N SER A 47 -3.54 8.89 -30.44
CA SER A 47 -2.54 8.90 -29.37
C SER A 47 -3.27 8.93 -28.03
N VAL A 48 -3.77 7.78 -27.57
CA VAL A 48 -4.18 7.63 -26.18
C VAL A 48 -2.90 7.66 -25.37
N GLN A 49 -2.58 8.82 -24.80
CA GLN A 49 -1.55 8.91 -23.78
C GLN A 49 -1.99 7.97 -22.65
N PRO A 50 -1.13 7.06 -22.17
CA PRO A 50 -1.50 6.26 -21.01
C PRO A 50 -1.81 7.22 -19.85
N GLU A 51 -3.06 7.21 -19.40
CA GLU A 51 -3.43 7.99 -18.22
C GLU A 51 -2.59 7.52 -17.04
N THR A 52 -1.75 8.41 -16.54
CA THR A 52 -0.93 8.12 -15.37
C THR A 52 -1.78 8.29 -14.12
N LEU A 53 -2.07 7.18 -13.44
CA LEU A 53 -2.77 7.20 -12.17
C LEU A 53 -1.78 7.45 -11.02
N ARG A 54 -2.17 8.31 -10.08
CA ARG A 54 -1.43 8.58 -8.85
C ARG A 54 -2.03 7.80 -7.70
N PHE A 55 -1.23 6.92 -7.14
CA PHE A 55 -1.60 6.12 -5.98
C PHE A 55 -0.72 6.47 -4.79
N ILE A 56 -1.33 6.66 -3.63
CA ILE A 56 -0.63 6.82 -2.36
C ILE A 56 -1.05 5.71 -1.40
N ASN A 57 -0.07 5.03 -0.79
CA ASN A 57 -0.29 4.17 0.36
C ASN A 57 0.31 4.85 1.59
N TYR A 58 -0.49 5.05 2.64
CA TYR A 58 -0.07 5.82 3.81
C TYR A 58 -0.62 5.25 5.12
N ASN A 59 0.28 5.04 6.08
CA ASN A 59 -0.11 4.74 7.46
C ASN A 59 -0.39 6.06 8.18
N ILE A 60 -1.63 6.26 8.60
CA ILE A 60 -2.10 7.51 9.21
C ILE A 60 -1.98 7.56 10.73
N LEU A 61 -1.23 6.64 11.32
CA LEU A 61 -0.89 6.59 12.74
C LEU A 61 -2.12 6.73 13.66
N GLU A 62 -2.75 5.58 13.95
CA GLU A 62 -3.87 5.48 14.89
C GLU A 62 -5.01 6.51 14.62
N GLY A 63 -5.40 6.65 13.36
CA GLY A 63 -6.46 7.58 12.96
C GLY A 63 -6.03 9.03 13.00
N MET A 64 -4.81 9.32 12.57
CA MET A 64 -4.22 10.67 12.51
C MET A 64 -4.18 11.37 13.87
N LYS A 65 -3.76 10.64 14.91
CA LYS A 65 -3.76 11.17 16.28
C LYS A 65 -2.99 12.50 16.45
N LEU A 66 -2.01 12.76 15.59
CA LEU A 66 -1.20 13.96 15.64
C LEU A 66 -1.86 15.18 14.95
N ASP A 67 -2.83 14.97 14.07
CA ASP A 67 -3.51 16.05 13.31
C ASP A 67 -4.98 16.25 13.76
N LYS A 68 -5.44 15.46 14.71
CA LYS A 68 -6.83 15.52 15.18
C LYS A 68 -7.19 16.87 15.81
N ALA A 69 -6.26 17.51 16.53
CA ALA A 69 -6.48 18.80 17.14
C ALA A 69 -6.72 19.93 16.12
N GLN A 70 -6.19 19.78 14.92
CA GLN A 70 -6.35 20.66 13.77
C GLN A 70 -7.46 20.20 12.84
N ASN A 71 -8.36 19.32 13.28
CA ASN A 71 -9.43 18.77 12.46
C ASN A 71 -8.94 18.18 11.13
N PHE A 72 -7.75 17.58 11.12
CA PHE A 72 -7.08 16.98 9.96
C PHE A 72 -6.72 17.96 8.84
N ASP A 73 -6.61 19.25 9.12
CA ASP A 73 -6.37 20.27 8.10
C ASP A 73 -5.01 20.12 7.43
N ASN A 74 -3.96 19.72 8.17
CA ASN A 74 -2.64 19.47 7.60
C ASN A 74 -2.65 18.27 6.63
N PHE A 75 -3.32 17.18 7.01
CA PHE A 75 -3.48 16.02 6.14
C PHE A 75 -4.25 16.39 4.87
N VAL A 76 -5.37 17.10 5.00
CA VAL A 76 -6.16 17.54 3.85
C VAL A 76 -5.35 18.44 2.90
N ALA A 77 -4.59 19.38 3.43
CA ALA A 77 -3.73 20.25 2.62
C ALA A 77 -2.66 19.45 1.87
N TRP A 78 -2.01 18.51 2.55
CA TRP A 78 -1.00 17.65 1.98
C TRP A 78 -1.57 16.76 0.86
N VAL A 79 -2.75 16.14 1.06
CA VAL A 79 -3.38 15.31 0.03
C VAL A 79 -3.75 16.15 -1.19
N LYS A 80 -4.31 17.36 -1.00
CA LYS A 80 -4.62 18.28 -2.11
C LYS A 80 -3.37 18.65 -2.92
N GLU A 81 -2.24 18.86 -2.27
CA GLU A 81 -0.98 19.17 -2.95
C GLU A 81 -0.50 17.97 -3.79
N LYS A 82 -0.63 16.75 -3.28
CA LYS A 82 -0.20 15.53 -4.00
C LYS A 82 -1.19 15.10 -5.07
N ASP A 83 -2.45 15.47 -4.93
CA ASP A 83 -3.55 15.21 -5.86
C ASP A 83 -3.61 13.74 -6.33
N PRO A 84 -3.66 12.75 -5.42
CA PRO A 84 -3.74 11.34 -5.83
C PRO A 84 -5.11 11.03 -6.41
N ASP A 85 -5.17 9.99 -7.26
CA ASP A 85 -6.43 9.49 -7.80
C ASP A 85 -7.12 8.55 -6.80
N PHE A 86 -6.32 7.83 -6.00
CA PHE A 86 -6.78 7.03 -4.87
C PHE A 86 -5.69 6.84 -3.82
N MET A 87 -6.13 6.58 -2.59
CA MET A 87 -5.25 6.38 -1.44
C MET A 87 -5.66 5.13 -0.66
N ALA A 88 -4.69 4.24 -0.41
CA ALA A 88 -4.83 3.21 0.61
C ALA A 88 -4.33 3.76 1.95
N LEU A 89 -5.15 3.62 2.98
CA LEU A 89 -4.88 4.11 4.33
C LEU A 89 -4.78 2.94 5.31
N CYS A 90 -3.71 2.92 6.09
CA CYS A 90 -3.55 1.98 7.20
C CYS A 90 -3.78 2.70 8.53
N GLU A 91 -4.22 1.93 9.54
CA GLU A 91 -4.50 2.43 10.88
C GLU A 91 -5.59 3.51 10.93
N CYS A 92 -6.69 3.28 10.22
CA CYS A 92 -7.87 4.15 10.26
C CYS A 92 -8.66 4.02 11.57
N ASN A 93 -7.94 4.02 12.72
CA ASN A 93 -8.55 3.84 14.03
C ASN A 93 -9.57 4.91 14.33
N LYS A 94 -10.73 4.50 14.87
CA LYS A 94 -11.83 5.40 15.24
C LYS A 94 -12.54 6.12 14.09
N PHE A 95 -12.18 5.83 12.86
CA PHE A 95 -13.02 6.21 11.73
C PHE A 95 -14.17 5.24 11.57
N THR A 96 -15.33 5.77 11.22
CA THR A 96 -16.41 5.05 10.56
C THR A 96 -16.31 5.28 9.05
N GLU A 97 -16.97 4.47 8.24
CA GLU A 97 -16.99 4.70 6.79
C GLU A 97 -17.58 6.08 6.45
N GLU A 98 -18.58 6.54 7.20
CA GLU A 98 -19.17 7.88 7.07
C GLU A 98 -18.14 8.98 7.37
N SER A 99 -17.44 8.91 8.50
CA SER A 99 -16.44 9.92 8.88
C SER A 99 -15.23 9.94 7.96
N LEU A 100 -14.82 8.77 7.45
CA LEU A 100 -13.76 8.67 6.45
C LEU A 100 -14.20 9.32 5.13
N THR A 101 -15.45 9.07 4.69
CA THR A 101 -16.04 9.69 3.50
C THR A 101 -16.12 11.21 3.65
N ALA A 102 -16.57 11.70 4.81
CA ALA A 102 -16.63 13.12 5.08
C ALA A 102 -15.25 13.79 5.02
N LEU A 103 -14.21 13.15 5.56
CA LEU A 103 -12.83 13.60 5.44
C LEU A 103 -12.34 13.57 3.99
N ALA A 104 -12.60 12.48 3.26
CA ALA A 104 -12.18 12.27 1.89
C ALA A 104 -12.76 13.32 0.92
N ASN A 105 -14.01 13.70 1.11
CA ASN A 105 -14.64 14.76 0.35
C ASN A 105 -13.89 16.10 0.46
N ARG A 106 -13.24 16.39 1.59
CA ARG A 106 -12.49 17.62 1.79
C ARG A 106 -11.29 17.77 0.86
N TYR A 107 -10.73 16.65 0.37
CA TYR A 107 -9.62 16.65 -0.58
C TYR A 107 -9.98 16.10 -1.97
N GLY A 108 -11.28 16.02 -2.27
CA GLY A 108 -11.75 15.71 -3.62
C GLY A 108 -11.93 14.21 -3.91
N HIS A 109 -12.00 13.35 -2.90
CA HIS A 109 -12.34 11.94 -3.05
C HIS A 109 -13.77 11.68 -2.57
N PRO A 110 -14.75 11.61 -3.49
CA PRO A 110 -16.15 11.38 -3.12
C PRO A 110 -16.45 9.93 -2.70
N TYR A 111 -15.53 9.01 -2.96
CA TYR A 111 -15.68 7.61 -2.62
C TYR A 111 -14.70 7.20 -1.54
N ALA A 112 -15.21 6.54 -0.50
CA ALA A 112 -14.40 5.96 0.55
C ALA A 112 -14.99 4.63 1.01
N ILE A 113 -14.14 3.73 1.47
CA ILE A 113 -14.52 2.45 2.05
C ILE A 113 -13.58 2.10 3.19
N LEU A 114 -14.13 1.53 4.26
CA LEU A 114 -13.40 1.07 5.42
C LEU A 114 -13.55 -0.44 5.56
N CYS A 115 -12.48 -1.15 5.89
CA CYS A 115 -12.52 -2.60 6.05
C CYS A 115 -13.41 -3.02 7.23
N LYS A 116 -13.24 -2.33 8.36
CA LYS A 116 -14.00 -2.51 9.62
C LYS A 116 -13.89 -1.23 10.45
N GLU A 117 -14.70 -1.08 11.48
CA GLU A 117 -14.72 0.14 12.32
C GLU A 117 -13.99 -0.03 13.66
N THR A 118 -13.39 -1.19 13.91
CA THR A 118 -12.72 -1.49 15.16
C THR A 118 -11.25 -1.85 14.97
N GLY A 119 -10.44 -1.63 16.00
CA GLY A 119 -9.01 -1.95 15.99
C GLY A 119 -8.21 -1.02 15.09
N TYR A 120 -7.39 -1.60 14.21
CA TYR A 120 -6.49 -0.92 13.28
C TYR A 120 -6.90 -1.17 11.83
N PRO A 121 -8.04 -0.66 11.37
CA PRO A 121 -8.57 -0.98 10.06
C PRO A 121 -7.78 -0.34 8.93
N VAL A 122 -7.89 -0.94 7.74
CA VAL A 122 -7.47 -0.35 6.48
C VAL A 122 -8.66 0.28 5.78
N GLY A 123 -8.42 1.32 5.01
CA GLY A 123 -9.41 2.00 4.19
C GLY A 123 -8.87 2.39 2.83
N LEU A 124 -9.76 2.75 1.92
CA LEU A 124 -9.43 3.34 0.63
C LEU A 124 -10.29 4.57 0.41
N THR A 125 -9.71 5.61 -0.18
CA THR A 125 -10.44 6.77 -0.71
C THR A 125 -10.09 6.98 -2.17
N SER A 126 -11.01 7.47 -2.99
CA SER A 126 -10.85 7.53 -4.44
C SER A 126 -11.63 8.68 -5.06
N LYS A 127 -11.11 9.25 -6.16
CA LYS A 127 -11.84 10.11 -7.08
C LYS A 127 -12.87 9.33 -7.89
N TYR A 128 -12.64 8.02 -8.08
CA TYR A 128 -13.42 7.12 -8.93
C TYR A 128 -14.28 6.17 -8.09
N PRO A 129 -15.40 5.67 -8.63
CA PRO A 129 -16.27 4.74 -7.93
C PRO A 129 -15.54 3.48 -7.46
N ILE A 130 -15.83 3.07 -6.24
CA ILE A 130 -15.26 1.87 -5.61
C ILE A 130 -16.30 0.76 -5.63
N GLU A 131 -15.93 -0.40 -6.17
CA GLU A 131 -16.72 -1.61 -6.07
C GLU A 131 -16.09 -2.58 -5.07
N LEU A 132 -16.78 -2.85 -3.98
CA LEU A 132 -16.32 -3.85 -3.01
C LEU A 132 -16.50 -5.25 -3.59
N ARG A 133 -15.42 -6.02 -3.64
CA ARG A 133 -15.41 -7.43 -4.01
C ARG A 133 -15.43 -8.34 -2.78
N ASN A 134 -14.59 -8.03 -1.79
CA ASN A 134 -14.55 -8.80 -0.56
C ASN A 134 -13.93 -7.98 0.60
N ARG A 135 -14.38 -8.26 1.83
CA ARG A 135 -13.72 -7.86 3.08
C ARG A 135 -13.17 -9.13 3.76
N LEU A 136 -11.86 -9.22 3.88
CA LEU A 136 -11.18 -10.32 4.54
C LEU A 136 -10.96 -9.95 6.00
N LEU A 137 -11.83 -10.45 6.89
CA LEU A 137 -11.84 -10.07 8.31
C LEU A 137 -11.47 -11.24 9.23
N GLU A 138 -11.96 -12.44 8.95
CA GLU A 138 -11.98 -13.57 9.89
C GLU A 138 -11.25 -14.81 9.38
N ASP A 139 -11.24 -15.08 8.07
CA ASP A 139 -10.67 -16.29 7.49
C ASP A 139 -9.14 -16.33 7.51
N VAL A 140 -8.51 -15.20 7.79
CA VAL A 140 -7.07 -15.06 7.94
C VAL A 140 -6.83 -14.22 9.19
N PRO A 141 -5.85 -14.54 10.05
CA PRO A 141 -5.57 -13.77 11.26
C PRO A 141 -4.93 -12.41 10.90
N LEU A 142 -5.68 -11.58 10.17
CA LEU A 142 -5.26 -10.25 9.75
C LEU A 142 -5.76 -9.23 10.78
N TRP A 143 -4.88 -8.72 11.63
CA TRP A 143 -5.20 -7.70 12.63
C TRP A 143 -5.86 -6.46 12.02
N HIS A 144 -5.42 -6.08 10.82
CA HIS A 144 -5.92 -4.89 10.11
C HIS A 144 -7.13 -5.18 9.22
N GLY A 145 -7.35 -6.47 8.88
CA GLY A 145 -8.22 -6.87 7.79
C GLY A 145 -7.61 -6.53 6.43
N ALA A 146 -8.29 -6.92 5.35
CA ALA A 146 -7.91 -6.55 3.99
C ALA A 146 -9.16 -6.26 3.15
N LEU A 147 -9.00 -5.42 2.14
CA LEU A 147 -10.02 -5.07 1.17
C LEU A 147 -9.61 -5.57 -0.22
N HIS A 148 -10.50 -6.32 -0.86
CA HIS A 148 -10.41 -6.62 -2.29
C HIS A 148 -11.41 -5.73 -3.01
N LEU A 149 -10.92 -4.82 -3.82
CA LEU A 149 -11.68 -3.76 -4.45
C LEU A 149 -11.44 -3.73 -5.95
N ARG A 150 -12.37 -3.14 -6.68
CA ARG A 150 -12.21 -2.70 -8.06
C ARG A 150 -12.52 -1.21 -8.13
N ILE A 151 -11.63 -0.43 -8.72
CA ILE A 151 -11.90 0.95 -9.07
C ILE A 151 -12.53 0.96 -10.47
N LYS A 152 -13.59 1.72 -10.65
CA LYS A 152 -14.33 1.82 -11.91
C LYS A 152 -14.03 3.15 -12.60
N ASP A 153 -14.32 3.19 -13.88
CA ASP A 153 -14.29 4.41 -14.69
C ASP A 153 -12.91 5.10 -14.71
N ILE A 154 -11.85 4.26 -14.76
CA ILE A 154 -10.46 4.68 -14.93
C ILE A 154 -10.09 4.53 -16.40
#